data_96c56ade30adb13bd38a982c4efdccdf
#
_entry.id   96c56ade30adb13bd38a982c4efdccdf
#
_cell.length_a   1.000
_cell.length_b   1.000
_cell.length_c   1.000
_cell.angle_alpha   90.00
_cell.angle_beta   90.00
_cell.angle_gamma   90.00
#
_symmetry.space_group_name_H-M   'P 1'
#
loop_
_entity.id
_entity.type
_entity.pdbx_description
1 polymer ?
#
loop_
_entity_poly.entity_id
_entity_poly.type
_entity_poly.pdbx_seq_one_letter_code
_entity_poly.pdbx_strand_id
1 'polypeptide(L)'
;QPFCGLPLDWVGRFNRDHEEAVYRCLAGVEGVPRWLGRVGELGYAIEHIRGRPLDHPPAPPPGFFDRLGRIFDAIHARGVAYGDANKRSNILIAPDGGPFVIDYQLAVRRRDDWPWPLRAVVGALVGYIAGRDLYHLCKHKRRIAPREMTAQEEAISRDRGGLHVLHRKLTKPYRSLRRAFLRRQHARGRLVSPTADLEDHYQPEKETWRKKEP
;
A
#
# COMPACT_ATOMS: atom_id res chain seq x y z
N GLN A 1 6.70 -13.21 -14.05
CA GLN A 1 8.03 -13.84 -14.25
C GLN A 1 8.03 -15.18 -13.54
N PRO A 2 8.46 -16.27 -14.18
CA PRO A 2 8.60 -17.53 -13.50
C PRO A 2 9.63 -17.35 -12.39
N PHE A 3 9.21 -17.51 -11.15
CA PHE A 3 10.13 -17.56 -10.02
C PHE A 3 11.01 -18.78 -10.17
N CYS A 4 12.29 -18.56 -10.51
CA CYS A 4 13.34 -19.54 -10.69
C CYS A 4 13.11 -20.86 -9.95
N GLY A 5 12.48 -21.86 -10.61
CA GLY A 5 12.53 -23.25 -10.21
C GLY A 5 11.85 -23.70 -8.91
N LEU A 6 11.10 -22.80 -8.23
CA LEU A 6 10.26 -23.18 -7.10
C LEU A 6 8.78 -23.21 -7.54
N PRO A 7 7.96 -24.15 -7.06
CA PRO A 7 6.53 -24.23 -7.39
C PRO A 7 5.74 -23.12 -6.68
N LEU A 8 6.07 -21.85 -6.98
CA LEU A 8 5.44 -20.68 -6.39
C LEU A 8 4.38 -20.04 -7.29
N ASP A 9 4.04 -20.67 -8.41
CA ASP A 9 3.00 -20.18 -9.32
C ASP A 9 1.64 -20.05 -8.62
N TRP A 10 1.37 -20.91 -7.64
CA TRP A 10 0.17 -20.81 -6.82
C TRP A 10 0.12 -19.50 -5.99
N VAL A 11 1.28 -19.01 -5.52
CA VAL A 11 1.35 -17.70 -4.82
C VAL A 11 1.01 -16.57 -5.78
N GLY A 12 1.55 -16.62 -7.01
CA GLY A 12 1.25 -15.64 -8.05
C GLY A 12 -0.25 -15.62 -8.41
N ARG A 13 -0.84 -16.82 -8.59
CA ARG A 13 -2.29 -16.95 -8.85
C ARG A 13 -3.13 -16.45 -7.68
N PHE A 14 -2.75 -16.82 -6.44
CA PHE A 14 -3.44 -16.36 -5.23
C PHE A 14 -3.41 -14.83 -5.12
N ASN A 15 -2.24 -14.19 -5.30
CA ASN A 15 -2.12 -12.74 -5.24
C ASN A 15 -2.95 -12.07 -6.33
N ARG A 16 -2.89 -12.56 -7.58
CA ARG A 16 -3.71 -12.05 -8.67
C ARG A 16 -5.22 -12.15 -8.36
N ASP A 17 -5.67 -13.31 -7.90
CA ASP A 17 -7.09 -13.54 -7.59
C ASP A 17 -7.56 -12.69 -6.41
N HIS A 18 -6.67 -12.48 -5.44
CA HIS A 18 -6.91 -11.58 -4.32
C HIS A 18 -7.07 -10.13 -4.79
N GLU A 19 -6.13 -9.62 -5.57
CA GLU A 19 -6.20 -8.24 -6.08
C GLU A 19 -7.39 -8.03 -7.01
N GLU A 20 -7.69 -8.99 -7.90
CA GLU A 20 -8.91 -8.95 -8.70
C GLU A 20 -10.16 -8.82 -7.86
N ALA A 21 -10.27 -9.61 -6.79
CA ALA A 21 -11.43 -9.56 -5.91
C ALA A 21 -11.55 -8.21 -5.18
N VAL A 22 -10.42 -7.58 -4.83
CA VAL A 22 -10.40 -6.24 -4.24
C VAL A 22 -10.80 -5.19 -5.27
N TYR A 23 -10.19 -5.15 -6.46
CA TYR A 23 -10.52 -4.19 -7.52
C TYR A 23 -11.99 -4.29 -7.95
N ARG A 24 -12.55 -5.51 -8.04
CA ARG A 24 -13.96 -5.71 -8.34
C ARG A 24 -14.86 -5.18 -7.23
N CYS A 25 -14.47 -5.35 -5.97
CA CYS A 25 -15.20 -4.80 -4.83
C CYS A 25 -15.18 -3.27 -4.81
N LEU A 26 -14.07 -2.67 -5.27
CA LEU A 26 -13.86 -1.23 -5.30
C LEU A 26 -14.29 -0.59 -6.64
N ALA A 27 -14.92 -1.34 -7.54
CA ALA A 27 -15.35 -0.82 -8.83
C ALA A 27 -16.24 0.42 -8.67
N GLY A 28 -15.91 1.49 -9.41
CA GLY A 28 -16.62 2.78 -9.36
C GLY A 28 -16.26 3.67 -8.16
N VAL A 29 -15.31 3.29 -7.32
CA VAL A 29 -14.75 4.20 -6.31
C VAL A 29 -13.82 5.19 -7.01
N GLU A 30 -14.10 6.48 -6.88
CA GLU A 30 -13.23 7.55 -7.38
C GLU A 30 -11.82 7.42 -6.77
N GLY A 31 -10.78 7.65 -7.56
CA GLY A 31 -9.39 7.53 -7.08
C GLY A 31 -8.87 6.10 -6.95
N VAL A 32 -9.63 5.10 -7.39
CA VAL A 32 -9.19 3.71 -7.54
C VAL A 32 -9.14 3.37 -9.04
N PRO A 33 -8.01 2.88 -9.58
CA PRO A 33 -7.91 2.49 -10.97
C PRO A 33 -8.92 1.39 -11.34
N ARG A 34 -9.45 1.45 -12.55
CA ARG A 34 -10.37 0.43 -13.05
C ARG A 34 -9.63 -0.87 -13.32
N TRP A 35 -10.25 -1.98 -12.96
CA TRP A 35 -9.82 -3.30 -13.39
C TRP A 35 -10.16 -3.49 -14.86
N LEU A 36 -9.18 -3.85 -15.69
CA LEU A 36 -9.35 -4.04 -17.12
C LEU A 36 -9.45 -5.53 -17.50
N GLY A 37 -8.80 -6.40 -16.75
CA GLY A 37 -8.88 -7.84 -16.99
C GLY A 37 -7.62 -8.60 -16.64
N ARG A 38 -7.67 -9.91 -16.82
CA ARG A 38 -6.54 -10.83 -16.66
C ARG A 38 -5.66 -10.80 -17.91
N VAL A 39 -4.35 -10.93 -17.70
CA VAL A 39 -3.34 -11.04 -18.77
C VAL A 39 -2.50 -12.29 -18.48
N GLY A 40 -2.67 -13.32 -19.29
CA GLY A 40 -2.07 -14.62 -19.06
C GLY A 40 -2.53 -15.27 -17.74
N GLU A 41 -1.72 -16.19 -17.23
CA GLU A 41 -2.08 -16.95 -16.03
C GLU A 41 -1.80 -16.21 -14.71
N LEU A 42 -0.79 -15.35 -14.68
CA LEU A 42 -0.28 -14.71 -13.46
C LEU A 42 -0.44 -13.19 -13.44
N GLY A 43 -0.81 -12.59 -14.57
CA GLY A 43 -0.90 -11.14 -14.72
C GLY A 43 -2.32 -10.61 -14.75
N TYR A 44 -2.42 -9.31 -14.60
CA TYR A 44 -3.64 -8.55 -14.83
C TYR A 44 -3.31 -7.14 -15.34
N ALA A 45 -4.30 -6.47 -15.90
CA ALA A 45 -4.24 -5.09 -16.33
C ALA A 45 -5.23 -4.24 -15.56
N ILE A 46 -4.77 -3.07 -15.15
CA ILE A 46 -5.59 -2.01 -14.56
C ILE A 46 -5.43 -0.73 -15.37
N GLU A 47 -6.30 0.21 -15.16
CA GLU A 47 -6.21 1.54 -15.76
C GLU A 47 -4.87 2.20 -15.41
N HIS A 48 -4.21 2.71 -16.45
CA HIS A 48 -2.98 3.48 -16.27
C HIS A 48 -3.30 4.90 -15.84
N ILE A 49 -2.91 5.25 -14.63
CA ILE A 49 -3.04 6.61 -14.11
C ILE A 49 -1.81 7.42 -14.48
N ARG A 50 -2.00 8.43 -15.34
CA ARG A 50 -0.95 9.42 -15.62
C ARG A 50 -0.78 10.30 -14.40
N GLY A 51 0.17 9.97 -13.55
CA GLY A 51 0.39 10.69 -12.30
C GLY A 51 1.79 10.47 -11.76
N ARG A 52 2.16 11.25 -10.78
CA ARG A 52 3.43 11.09 -10.05
C ARG A 52 3.15 10.60 -8.63
N PRO A 53 4.05 9.81 -8.05
CA PRO A 53 3.95 9.40 -6.66
C PRO A 53 3.98 10.58 -5.68
N LEU A 54 3.31 10.43 -4.53
CA LEU A 54 3.24 11.45 -3.48
C LEU A 54 4.59 11.80 -2.86
N ASP A 55 5.59 10.97 -3.01
CA ASP A 55 6.96 11.21 -2.53
C ASP A 55 7.84 11.96 -3.54
N HIS A 56 7.32 12.26 -4.74
CA HIS A 56 8.02 13.07 -5.75
C HIS A 56 7.55 14.52 -5.74
N PRO A 57 8.48 15.49 -5.95
CA PRO A 57 8.08 16.90 -6.08
C PRO A 57 7.29 17.16 -7.38
N PRO A 58 6.54 18.25 -7.43
CA PRO A 58 6.22 19.21 -6.37
C PRO A 58 5.23 18.68 -5.33
N ALA A 59 5.01 19.42 -4.23
CA ALA A 59 3.99 19.07 -3.25
C ALA A 59 2.58 18.98 -3.88
N PRO A 60 1.66 18.16 -3.32
CA PRO A 60 0.29 18.09 -3.81
C PRO A 60 -0.43 19.44 -3.64
N PRO A 61 -1.48 19.71 -4.45
CA PRO A 61 -2.26 20.93 -4.33
C PRO A 61 -3.06 20.97 -3.02
N PRO A 62 -3.49 22.16 -2.56
CA PRO A 62 -4.36 22.31 -1.40
C PRO A 62 -5.61 21.42 -1.49
N GLY A 63 -6.07 20.90 -0.35
CA GLY A 63 -7.21 19.99 -0.27
C GLY A 63 -6.98 18.58 -0.82
N PHE A 64 -5.76 18.25 -1.23
CA PHE A 64 -5.41 16.90 -1.72
C PHE A 64 -5.69 15.83 -0.66
N PHE A 65 -5.26 16.05 0.58
CA PHE A 65 -5.44 15.08 1.66
C PHE A 65 -6.90 14.90 2.07
N ASP A 66 -7.73 15.90 1.93
CA ASP A 66 -9.17 15.79 2.19
C ASP A 66 -9.86 14.92 1.12
N ARG A 67 -9.45 15.07 -0.15
CA ARG A 67 -9.89 14.18 -1.23
C ARG A 67 -9.40 12.76 -1.02
N LEU A 68 -8.13 12.58 -0.64
CA LEU A 68 -7.56 11.27 -0.32
C LEU A 68 -8.28 10.61 0.87
N GLY A 69 -8.67 11.39 1.87
CA GLY A 69 -9.50 10.93 3.00
C GLY A 69 -10.83 10.35 2.53
N ARG A 70 -11.55 11.05 1.65
CA ARG A 70 -12.81 10.57 1.08
C ARG A 70 -12.64 9.25 0.29
N ILE A 71 -11.50 9.07 -0.40
CA ILE A 71 -11.19 7.79 -1.07
C ILE A 71 -11.04 6.67 -0.06
N PHE A 72 -10.28 6.88 1.02
CA PHE A 72 -10.16 5.87 2.08
C PHE A 72 -11.49 5.57 2.75
N ASP A 73 -12.32 6.59 3.01
CA ASP A 73 -13.66 6.38 3.56
C ASP A 73 -14.53 5.52 2.62
N ALA A 74 -14.47 5.78 1.31
CA ALA A 74 -15.19 4.99 0.30
C ALA A 74 -14.67 3.54 0.22
N ILE A 75 -13.35 3.33 0.31
CA ILE A 75 -12.72 2.00 0.34
C ILE A 75 -13.18 1.24 1.59
N HIS A 76 -13.12 1.89 2.76
CA HIS A 76 -13.53 1.28 4.03
C HIS A 76 -15.02 0.96 4.07
N ALA A 77 -15.88 1.84 3.50
CA ALA A 77 -17.32 1.60 3.38
C ALA A 77 -17.65 0.36 2.54
N ARG A 78 -16.77 -0.05 1.59
CA ARG A 78 -16.88 -1.31 0.84
C ARG A 78 -16.37 -2.53 1.62
N GLY A 79 -16.02 -2.35 2.90
CA GLY A 79 -15.48 -3.42 3.74
C GLY A 79 -14.06 -3.83 3.37
N VAL A 80 -13.30 -2.96 2.73
CA VAL A 80 -11.90 -3.15 2.37
C VAL A 80 -11.04 -2.24 3.24
N ALA A 81 -9.95 -2.75 3.82
CA ALA A 81 -8.89 -1.95 4.41
C ALA A 81 -7.63 -2.09 3.54
N TYR A 82 -6.97 -0.97 3.27
CA TYR A 82 -5.90 -0.91 2.28
C TYR A 82 -4.59 -1.54 2.77
N GLY A 83 -4.19 -1.24 4.01
CA GLY A 83 -3.06 -1.87 4.69
C GLY A 83 -1.66 -1.34 4.33
N ASP A 84 -1.48 -0.69 3.19
CA ASP A 84 -0.18 -0.16 2.75
C ASP A 84 -0.14 1.39 2.63
N ALA A 85 -1.04 2.08 3.33
CA ALA A 85 -1.13 3.54 3.32
C ALA A 85 0.16 4.26 3.78
N ASN A 86 1.11 3.54 4.40
CA ASN A 86 2.41 4.11 4.77
C ASN A 86 3.32 4.38 3.56
N LYS A 87 3.12 3.67 2.46
CA LYS A 87 3.97 3.74 1.25
C LYS A 87 3.47 4.85 0.32
N ARG A 88 4.16 6.00 0.33
CA ARG A 88 3.77 7.17 -0.45
C ARG A 88 3.82 6.97 -1.96
N SER A 89 4.66 6.05 -2.43
CA SER A 89 4.74 5.70 -3.85
C SER A 89 3.48 5.03 -4.39
N ASN A 90 2.62 4.49 -3.52
CA ASN A 90 1.34 3.89 -3.88
C ASN A 90 0.18 4.91 -3.91
N ILE A 91 0.46 6.16 -3.59
CA ILE A 91 -0.49 7.26 -3.69
C ILE A 91 -0.02 8.17 -4.84
N LEU A 92 -0.81 8.27 -5.88
CA LEU A 92 -0.48 9.08 -7.05
C LEU A 92 -1.20 10.41 -7.02
N ILE A 93 -0.53 11.42 -7.56
CA ILE A 93 -1.11 12.75 -7.84
C ILE A 93 -1.31 12.82 -9.35
N ALA A 94 -2.56 12.80 -9.81
CA ALA A 94 -2.91 12.92 -11.21
C ALA A 94 -2.65 14.34 -11.75
N PRO A 95 -2.63 14.57 -13.07
CA PRO A 95 -2.37 15.88 -13.66
C PRO A 95 -3.34 16.98 -13.22
N ASP A 96 -4.59 16.61 -12.90
CA ASP A 96 -5.62 17.52 -12.35
C ASP A 96 -5.45 17.78 -10.84
N GLY A 97 -4.42 17.21 -10.23
CA GLY A 97 -4.15 17.26 -8.81
C GLY A 97 -4.99 16.30 -7.97
N GLY A 98 -5.74 15.39 -8.58
CA GLY A 98 -6.55 14.38 -7.89
C GLY A 98 -5.69 13.25 -7.30
N PRO A 99 -6.06 12.69 -6.13
CA PRO A 99 -5.41 11.52 -5.58
C PRO A 99 -5.90 10.22 -6.22
N PHE A 100 -4.98 9.28 -6.41
CA PHE A 100 -5.26 7.88 -6.73
C PHE A 100 -4.50 6.96 -5.79
N VAL A 101 -5.11 5.83 -5.42
CA VAL A 101 -4.50 4.78 -4.61
C VAL A 101 -4.34 3.53 -5.46
N ILE A 102 -3.13 2.99 -5.50
CA ILE A 102 -2.74 1.82 -6.32
C ILE A 102 -2.12 0.74 -5.43
N ASP A 103 -1.94 -0.49 -5.97
CA ASP A 103 -1.29 -1.62 -5.29
C ASP A 103 -2.07 -2.12 -4.06
N TYR A 104 -3.05 -2.98 -4.32
CA TYR A 104 -3.94 -3.55 -3.29
C TYR A 104 -3.49 -4.94 -2.80
N GLN A 105 -2.21 -5.31 -2.96
CA GLN A 105 -1.70 -6.64 -2.57
C GLN A 105 -1.85 -6.93 -1.07
N LEU A 106 -1.74 -5.89 -0.23
CA LEU A 106 -1.86 -6.00 1.22
C LEU A 106 -3.26 -5.66 1.74
N ALA A 107 -4.20 -5.37 0.87
CA ALA A 107 -5.56 -5.03 1.27
C ALA A 107 -6.25 -6.25 1.92
N VAL A 108 -7.07 -5.99 2.91
CA VAL A 108 -7.90 -7.01 3.55
C VAL A 108 -9.36 -6.68 3.30
N ARG A 109 -10.09 -7.65 2.77
CA ARG A 109 -11.52 -7.50 2.46
C ARG A 109 -12.37 -8.31 3.42
N ARG A 110 -13.44 -7.68 3.96
CA ARG A 110 -14.47 -8.39 4.69
C ARG A 110 -15.23 -9.31 3.74
N ARG A 111 -15.57 -10.50 4.22
CA ARG A 111 -16.32 -11.49 3.47
C ARG A 111 -17.54 -11.88 4.30
N ASP A 112 -18.72 -11.53 3.81
CA ASP A 112 -19.98 -11.78 4.51
C ASP A 112 -20.48 -13.22 4.29
N ASP A 113 -19.93 -13.92 3.28
CA ASP A 113 -20.18 -15.35 2.99
C ASP A 113 -19.44 -16.32 3.94
N TRP A 114 -18.59 -15.81 4.82
CA TRP A 114 -17.87 -16.66 5.77
C TRP A 114 -18.69 -16.98 7.04
N PRO A 115 -18.44 -18.16 7.67
CA PRO A 115 -19.05 -18.51 8.94
C PRO A 115 -18.82 -17.43 10.00
N TRP A 116 -19.81 -17.24 10.88
CA TRP A 116 -19.80 -16.15 11.86
C TRP A 116 -18.46 -15.92 12.59
N PRO A 117 -17.77 -16.94 13.16
CA PRO A 117 -16.55 -16.67 13.91
C PRO A 117 -15.44 -16.10 13.02
N LEU A 118 -15.25 -16.60 11.79
CA LEU A 118 -14.25 -16.07 10.85
C LEU A 118 -14.64 -14.68 10.37
N ARG A 119 -15.92 -14.44 10.08
CA ARG A 119 -16.41 -13.13 9.68
C ARG A 119 -16.18 -12.07 10.76
N ALA A 120 -16.39 -12.40 12.03
CA ALA A 120 -16.14 -11.51 13.15
C ALA A 120 -14.65 -11.16 13.29
N VAL A 121 -13.77 -12.16 13.20
CA VAL A 121 -12.32 -11.98 13.28
C VAL A 121 -11.80 -11.12 12.11
N VAL A 122 -12.23 -11.43 10.89
CA VAL A 122 -11.80 -10.65 9.71
C VAL A 122 -12.39 -9.24 9.75
N GLY A 123 -13.63 -9.08 10.21
CA GLY A 123 -14.24 -7.75 10.41
C GLY A 123 -13.44 -6.90 11.41
N ALA A 124 -13.04 -7.47 12.53
CA ALA A 124 -12.17 -6.79 13.51
C ALA A 124 -10.80 -6.42 12.92
N LEU A 125 -10.20 -7.32 12.12
CA LEU A 125 -8.94 -7.07 11.44
C LEU A 125 -9.07 -5.92 10.41
N VAL A 126 -10.13 -5.92 9.60
CA VAL A 126 -10.44 -4.84 8.65
C VAL A 126 -10.58 -3.52 9.39
N GLY A 127 -11.35 -3.47 10.49
CA GLY A 127 -11.49 -2.25 11.30
C GLY A 127 -10.16 -1.75 11.88
N TYR A 128 -9.32 -2.65 12.36
CA TYR A 128 -8.00 -2.30 12.88
C TYR A 128 -7.09 -1.73 11.77
N ILE A 129 -7.04 -2.37 10.59
CA ILE A 129 -6.21 -1.90 9.47
C ILE A 129 -6.74 -0.58 8.93
N ALA A 130 -8.06 -0.39 8.82
CA ALA A 130 -8.68 0.87 8.40
C ALA A 130 -8.28 2.04 9.33
N GLY A 131 -8.26 1.82 10.64
CA GLY A 131 -7.71 2.79 11.59
C GLY A 131 -6.23 3.10 11.35
N ARG A 132 -5.44 2.11 10.90
CA ARG A 132 -4.03 2.32 10.54
C ARG A 132 -3.86 3.09 9.23
N ASP A 133 -4.74 2.87 8.26
CA ASP A 133 -4.75 3.65 7.01
C ASP A 133 -4.99 5.14 7.32
N LEU A 134 -5.98 5.44 8.16
CA LEU A 134 -6.27 6.81 8.61
C LEU A 134 -5.08 7.43 9.37
N TYR A 135 -4.43 6.68 10.27
CA TYR A 135 -3.22 7.14 10.94
C TYR A 135 -2.12 7.52 9.93
N HIS A 136 -1.89 6.70 8.90
CA HIS A 136 -0.86 6.97 7.90
C HIS A 136 -1.22 8.16 7.02
N LEU A 137 -2.48 8.30 6.65
CA LEU A 137 -3.01 9.48 5.95
C LEU A 137 -2.73 10.76 6.72
N CYS A 138 -3.15 10.83 7.99
CA CYS A 138 -2.91 11.98 8.86
C CYS A 138 -1.41 12.26 9.07
N LYS A 139 -0.60 11.20 9.18
CA LYS A 139 0.86 11.31 9.30
C LYS A 139 1.48 11.92 8.04
N HIS A 140 1.00 11.58 6.84
CA HIS A 140 1.46 12.17 5.58
C HIS A 140 1.00 13.62 5.46
N LYS A 141 -0.27 13.92 5.75
CA LYS A 141 -0.82 15.29 5.79
C LYS A 141 0.00 16.17 6.72
N ARG A 142 0.32 15.71 7.94
CA ARG A 142 1.16 16.46 8.88
C ARG A 142 2.55 16.79 8.35
N ARG A 143 3.13 15.94 7.52
CA ARG A 143 4.47 16.16 6.96
C ARG A 143 4.48 17.09 5.75
N ILE A 144 3.44 17.04 4.94
CA ILE A 144 3.39 17.67 3.61
C ILE A 144 2.56 18.94 3.65
N ALA A 145 1.42 18.92 4.33
CA ALA A 145 0.47 20.04 4.43
C ALA A 145 0.08 20.34 5.89
N PRO A 146 1.04 20.67 6.78
CA PRO A 146 0.77 20.84 8.22
C PRO A 146 -0.24 21.96 8.51
N ARG A 147 -0.37 22.96 7.62
CA ARG A 147 -1.32 24.07 7.77
C ARG A 147 -2.77 23.67 7.51
N GLU A 148 -3.00 22.55 6.86
CA GLU A 148 -4.33 22.00 6.55
C GLU A 148 -4.84 21.03 7.62
N MET A 149 -4.03 20.76 8.67
CA MET A 149 -4.39 19.80 9.72
C MET A 149 -5.49 20.34 10.63
N THR A 150 -6.49 19.50 10.87
CA THR A 150 -7.44 19.71 11.98
C THR A 150 -6.86 19.19 13.29
N ALA A 151 -7.37 19.66 14.43
CA ALA A 151 -6.95 19.17 15.75
C ALA A 151 -7.15 17.64 15.93
N GLN A 152 -8.23 17.12 15.33
CA GLN A 152 -8.52 15.69 15.34
C GLN A 152 -7.51 14.89 14.53
N GLU A 153 -7.18 15.31 13.31
CA GLU A 153 -6.18 14.66 12.46
C GLU A 153 -4.80 14.73 13.11
N GLU A 154 -4.49 15.83 13.79
CA GLU A 154 -3.23 15.94 14.52
C GLU A 154 -3.15 14.92 15.65
N ALA A 155 -4.21 14.76 16.44
CA ALA A 155 -4.31 13.76 17.49
C ALA A 155 -4.13 12.34 16.92
N ILE A 156 -4.87 11.98 15.86
CA ILE A 156 -4.76 10.69 15.16
C ILE A 156 -3.33 10.46 14.67
N SER A 157 -2.68 11.47 14.07
CA SER A 157 -1.33 11.35 13.51
C SER A 157 -0.24 11.07 14.55
N ARG A 158 -0.52 11.35 15.83
CA ARG A 158 0.39 11.12 16.95
C ARG A 158 0.12 9.81 17.68
N ASP A 159 -1.09 9.27 17.57
CA ASP A 159 -1.47 8.01 18.19
C ASP A 159 -0.87 6.82 17.43
N ARG A 160 0.20 6.26 17.97
CA ARG A 160 0.86 5.08 17.38
C ARG A 160 0.15 3.77 17.67
N GLY A 161 -0.83 3.79 18.59
CA GLY A 161 -1.54 2.59 19.03
C GLY A 161 -0.63 1.57 19.75
N GLY A 162 -1.03 1.07 20.92
CA GLY A 162 -0.21 0.13 21.71
C GLY A 162 0.08 -1.20 20.99
N LEU A 163 -0.90 -1.73 20.26
CA LEU A 163 -0.75 -2.97 19.46
C LEU A 163 0.33 -2.82 18.36
N HIS A 164 0.46 -1.64 17.76
CA HIS A 164 1.52 -1.39 16.77
C HIS A 164 2.92 -1.43 17.40
N VAL A 165 3.07 -0.90 18.59
CA VAL A 165 4.34 -0.94 19.31
C VAL A 165 4.72 -2.38 19.67
N LEU A 166 3.75 -3.18 20.13
CA LEU A 166 3.94 -4.59 20.44
C LEU A 166 4.30 -5.40 19.19
N HIS A 167 3.50 -5.26 18.10
CA HIS A 167 3.78 -5.90 16.82
C HIS A 167 5.18 -5.54 16.28
N ARG A 168 5.57 -4.26 16.36
CA ARG A 168 6.90 -3.82 15.91
C ARG A 168 8.03 -4.44 16.74
N LYS A 169 7.84 -4.62 18.06
CA LYS A 169 8.82 -5.29 18.91
C LYS A 169 8.95 -6.77 18.55
N LEU A 170 7.83 -7.47 18.37
CA LEU A 170 7.80 -8.88 18.03
C LEU A 170 8.37 -9.17 16.62
N THR A 171 8.08 -8.29 15.64
CA THR A 171 8.53 -8.50 14.25
C THR A 171 9.94 -7.94 13.98
N LYS A 172 10.53 -7.18 14.91
CA LYS A 172 11.87 -6.60 14.73
C LYS A 172 12.95 -7.63 14.40
N PRO A 173 13.09 -8.78 15.08
CA PRO A 173 14.11 -9.77 14.77
C PRO A 173 13.89 -10.39 13.39
N TYR A 174 12.64 -10.76 13.05
CA TYR A 174 12.30 -11.28 11.72
C TYR A 174 12.64 -10.29 10.61
N ARG A 175 12.27 -9.01 10.78
CA ARG A 175 12.56 -7.95 9.80
C ARG A 175 14.05 -7.72 9.62
N SER A 176 14.85 -7.82 10.70
CA SER A 176 16.31 -7.68 10.61
C SER A 176 16.93 -8.85 9.86
N LEU A 177 16.48 -10.08 10.14
CA LEU A 177 16.93 -11.29 9.46
C LEU A 177 16.56 -11.27 7.98
N ARG A 178 15.30 -10.93 7.66
CA ARG A 178 14.83 -10.77 6.27
C ARG A 178 15.67 -9.74 5.51
N ARG A 179 15.95 -8.56 6.12
CA ARG A 179 16.79 -7.53 5.49
C ARG A 179 18.22 -8.03 5.25
N ALA A 180 18.79 -8.73 6.22
CA ALA A 180 20.13 -9.32 6.06
C ALA A 180 20.16 -10.35 4.93
N PHE A 181 19.15 -11.20 4.83
CA PHE A 181 18.98 -12.16 3.75
C PHE A 181 18.85 -11.48 2.38
N LEU A 182 17.94 -10.50 2.26
CA LEU A 182 17.73 -9.77 1.01
C LEU A 182 18.99 -9.02 0.57
N ARG A 183 19.70 -8.37 1.50
CA ARG A 183 21.01 -7.74 1.19
C ARG A 183 22.03 -8.74 0.65
N ARG A 184 22.06 -9.93 1.25
CA ARG A 184 22.98 -11.01 0.80
C ARG A 184 22.62 -11.52 -0.59
N GLN A 185 21.31 -11.63 -0.91
CA GLN A 185 20.86 -12.04 -2.25
C GLN A 185 21.10 -10.94 -3.29
N HIS A 186 20.90 -9.67 -2.93
CA HIS A 186 21.22 -8.54 -3.79
C HIS A 186 22.72 -8.46 -4.09
N ALA A 187 23.58 -8.60 -3.07
CA ALA A 187 25.04 -8.64 -3.24
C ALA A 187 25.51 -9.79 -4.15
N ARG A 188 24.70 -10.85 -4.29
CA ARG A 188 24.96 -11.98 -5.20
C ARG A 188 24.35 -11.81 -6.60
N GLY A 189 23.76 -10.63 -6.90
CA GLY A 189 23.09 -10.37 -8.19
C GLY A 189 21.80 -11.14 -8.44
N ARG A 190 21.25 -11.85 -7.43
CA ARG A 190 20.06 -12.71 -7.59
C ARG A 190 18.73 -11.96 -7.46
N LEU A 191 18.74 -10.70 -7.04
CA LEU A 191 17.55 -9.86 -6.83
C LEU A 191 17.51 -8.65 -7.77
N VAL A 192 18.28 -8.66 -8.83
CA VAL A 192 18.20 -7.59 -9.83
C VAL A 192 17.01 -7.89 -10.73
N SER A 193 15.98 -7.05 -10.66
CA SER A 193 14.91 -7.08 -11.66
C SER A 193 15.50 -6.68 -13.01
N PRO A 194 15.21 -7.42 -14.10
CA PRO A 194 15.63 -7.03 -15.46
C PRO A 194 15.09 -5.66 -15.87
N THR A 195 14.09 -5.14 -15.17
CA THR A 195 13.45 -3.86 -15.41
C THR A 195 13.81 -2.80 -14.36
N ALA A 196 14.79 -3.09 -13.49
CA ALA A 196 15.17 -2.16 -12.40
C ALA A 196 15.59 -0.76 -12.93
N ASP A 197 16.17 -0.72 -14.12
CA ASP A 197 16.59 0.53 -14.76
C ASP A 197 15.43 1.31 -15.42
N LEU A 198 14.29 0.64 -15.64
CA LEU A 198 13.06 1.24 -16.17
C LEU A 198 12.12 1.71 -15.05
N GLU A 199 12.36 1.30 -13.83
CA GLU A 199 11.60 1.73 -12.66
C GLU A 199 12.19 3.05 -12.13
N ASP A 200 11.72 4.17 -12.67
CA ASP A 200 12.01 5.53 -12.17
C ASP A 200 11.25 5.81 -10.86
N HIS A 201 11.25 4.84 -9.97
CA HIS A 201 10.57 4.93 -8.69
C HIS A 201 11.61 5.13 -7.59
N TYR A 202 11.42 6.22 -6.84
CA TYR A 202 12.04 6.39 -5.54
C TYR A 202 11.67 5.20 -4.65
N GLN A 203 12.55 4.22 -4.59
CA GLN A 203 12.40 3.08 -3.71
C GLN A 203 13.05 3.42 -2.37
N PRO A 204 12.26 3.62 -1.28
CA PRO A 204 12.84 3.88 0.04
C PRO A 204 13.82 2.79 0.47
N GLU A 205 13.71 1.62 -0.13
CA GLU A 205 14.58 0.47 0.06
C GLU A 205 15.96 0.69 -0.60
N LYS A 206 16.02 1.39 -1.71
CA LYS A 206 17.30 1.77 -2.36
C LYS A 206 18.09 2.79 -1.52
N GLU A 207 17.42 3.70 -0.82
CA GLU A 207 18.11 4.65 0.08
C GLU A 207 18.72 3.97 1.31
N THR A 208 18.09 2.92 1.83
CA THR A 208 18.67 2.17 2.96
C THR A 208 19.93 1.40 2.55
N TRP A 209 20.19 1.25 1.26
CA TRP A 209 21.34 0.55 0.71
C TRP A 209 22.41 1.48 0.15
N ARG A 210 22.08 2.73 -0.16
CA ARG A 210 23.10 3.75 -0.37
C ARG A 210 23.83 3.94 0.96
N LYS A 211 25.08 3.49 1.02
CA LYS A 211 25.98 3.94 2.08
C LYS A 211 25.97 5.47 2.03
N LYS A 212 25.73 6.11 3.16
CA LYS A 212 26.08 7.50 3.31
C LYS A 212 27.57 7.57 2.98
N GLU A 213 27.89 8.14 1.84
CA GLU A 213 29.26 8.51 1.55
C GLU A 213 29.68 9.54 2.59
N PRO A 214 30.94 9.44 3.09
CA PRO A 214 31.44 10.27 4.17
C PRO A 214 31.46 11.76 3.83
#